data_90eef3a8e43c4840c4ff35af75a15a3a
#
_entry.id   90eef3a8e43c4840c4ff35af75a15a3a
#
_cell.length_a   1.000
_cell.length_b   1.000
_cell.length_c   1.000
_cell.angle_alpha   90.00
_cell.angle_beta   90.00
_cell.angle_gamma   90.00
#
_symmetry.space_group_name_H-M   'P 1'
#
loop_
_entity.id
_entity.type
_entity.pdbx_description
1 polymer ?
#
loop_
_entity_poly.entity_id
_entity_poly.type
_entity_poly.pdbx_seq_one_letter_code
_entity_poly.pdbx_strand_id
1 'polypeptide(L)'
;FVTCHTHGEVAQAIADMVTQSGGPYTAAAMGMALAAWEARDKNAEDALAFLEQAAYTLAHARPTTAAKMERVTAHALERAKTALAEGVHGEALAELLRQSAIDQLNVSYAEHDRMAEYLADLTPRNATVMTQCFAESIIGCYLRECRRRNNEVKLICPETRPYFQGARLTASVAQDMDFDVTVITDNMPGYTMREKKVDLFTSASDVITMDGHIINKVGTFQIALCASYWGIPY
;
A
#
# COMPACT_ATOMS: atom_id res chain seq x y z
N PHE A 1 0.34 -13.89 -10.82
CA PHE A 1 -1.01 -13.67 -10.26
C PHE A 1 -1.43 -14.91 -9.48
N VAL A 2 -2.12 -14.71 -8.35
CA VAL A 2 -2.73 -15.75 -7.52
C VAL A 2 -4.24 -15.51 -7.54
N THR A 3 -5.01 -16.55 -7.87
CA THR A 3 -6.47 -16.49 -7.81
C THR A 3 -6.92 -17.14 -6.51
N CYS A 4 -7.78 -16.46 -5.76
CA CYS A 4 -8.36 -16.96 -4.51
C CYS A 4 -9.86 -17.15 -4.70
N HIS A 5 -10.39 -18.28 -4.24
CA HIS A 5 -11.81 -18.65 -4.33
C HIS A 5 -12.52 -18.57 -2.97
N THR A 6 -11.77 -18.43 -1.88
CA THR A 6 -12.27 -18.32 -0.52
C THR A 6 -11.54 -17.23 0.26
N HIS A 7 -12.20 -16.66 1.29
CA HIS A 7 -11.54 -15.70 2.18
C HIS A 7 -10.32 -16.32 2.91
N GLY A 8 -10.34 -17.61 3.18
CA GLY A 8 -9.20 -18.34 3.75
C GLY A 8 -7.98 -18.36 2.83
N GLU A 9 -8.19 -18.56 1.52
CA GLU A 9 -7.11 -18.46 0.51
C GLU A 9 -6.57 -17.03 0.40
N VAL A 10 -7.44 -16.01 0.53
CA VAL A 10 -7.00 -14.60 0.61
C VAL A 10 -6.14 -14.36 1.86
N ALA A 11 -6.56 -14.86 3.01
CA ALA A 11 -5.78 -14.76 4.25
C ALA A 11 -4.42 -15.44 4.10
N GLN A 12 -4.36 -16.62 3.51
CA GLN A 12 -3.10 -17.33 3.26
C GLN A 12 -2.20 -16.55 2.29
N ALA A 13 -2.74 -15.99 1.23
CA ALA A 13 -1.97 -15.17 0.28
C ALA A 13 -1.41 -13.89 0.94
N ILE A 14 -2.13 -13.31 1.90
CA ILE A 14 -1.64 -12.19 2.72
C ILE A 14 -0.50 -12.66 3.63
N ALA A 15 -0.64 -13.81 4.29
CA ALA A 15 0.37 -14.40 5.16
C ALA A 15 1.67 -14.71 4.40
N ASP A 16 1.55 -15.27 3.20
CA ASP A 16 2.64 -15.63 2.30
C ASP A 16 3.29 -14.42 1.61
N MET A 17 2.83 -13.20 1.93
CA MET A 17 3.34 -11.96 1.36
C MET A 17 3.25 -11.89 -0.18
N VAL A 18 2.24 -12.50 -0.78
CA VAL A 18 1.94 -12.42 -2.22
C VAL A 18 1.68 -10.98 -2.63
N THR A 19 1.10 -10.19 -1.72
CA THR A 19 0.88 -8.76 -1.89
C THR A 19 1.68 -7.95 -0.87
N GLN A 20 2.06 -6.73 -1.23
CA GLN A 20 2.94 -5.84 -0.48
C GLN A 20 2.29 -4.47 -0.28
N SER A 21 2.89 -3.63 0.59
CA SER A 21 2.47 -2.25 0.83
C SER A 21 1.00 -2.13 1.26
N GLY A 22 0.13 -1.45 0.54
CA GLY A 22 -1.31 -1.33 0.78
C GLY A 22 -2.13 -2.53 0.30
N GLY A 23 -1.54 -3.41 -0.51
CA GLY A 23 -2.23 -4.58 -1.09
C GLY A 23 -2.90 -5.50 -0.07
N PRO A 24 -2.32 -5.82 1.11
CA PRO A 24 -2.97 -6.61 2.14
C PRO A 24 -4.32 -6.02 2.59
N TYR A 25 -4.44 -4.71 2.68
CA TYR A 25 -5.67 -4.04 3.13
C TYR A 25 -6.78 -4.14 2.08
N THR A 26 -6.43 -3.94 0.81
CA THR A 26 -7.35 -4.12 -0.31
C THR A 26 -7.76 -5.58 -0.45
N ALA A 27 -6.82 -6.52 -0.31
CA ALA A 27 -7.10 -7.94 -0.33
C ALA A 27 -8.04 -8.36 0.81
N ALA A 28 -7.83 -7.85 2.03
CA ALA A 28 -8.71 -8.14 3.18
C ALA A 28 -10.13 -7.57 2.97
N ALA A 29 -10.25 -6.34 2.43
CA ALA A 29 -11.56 -5.75 2.13
C ALA A 29 -12.32 -6.58 1.08
N MET A 30 -11.67 -6.99 0.00
CA MET A 30 -12.26 -7.87 -1.03
C MET A 30 -12.48 -9.28 -0.50
N GLY A 31 -11.65 -9.77 0.42
CA GLY A 31 -11.82 -11.02 1.14
C GLY A 31 -13.12 -11.08 1.95
N MET A 32 -13.55 -9.95 2.51
CA MET A 32 -14.84 -9.83 3.19
C MET A 32 -16.02 -9.97 2.22
N ALA A 33 -15.92 -9.38 1.02
CA ALA A 33 -16.92 -9.57 -0.03
C ALA A 33 -16.98 -11.03 -0.51
N LEU A 34 -15.82 -11.67 -0.64
CA LEU A 34 -15.74 -13.09 -0.99
C LEU A 34 -16.32 -13.97 0.12
N ALA A 35 -16.08 -13.65 1.39
CA ALA A 35 -16.72 -14.33 2.52
C ALA A 35 -18.25 -14.21 2.50
N ALA A 36 -18.78 -13.05 2.13
CA ALA A 36 -20.24 -12.88 1.96
C ALA A 36 -20.78 -13.73 0.79
N TRP A 37 -20.03 -13.85 -0.28
CA TRP A 37 -20.36 -14.77 -1.37
C TRP A 37 -20.35 -16.24 -0.94
N GLU A 38 -19.37 -16.66 -0.14
CA GLU A 38 -19.31 -18.00 0.45
C GLU A 38 -20.52 -18.28 1.35
N ALA A 39 -21.01 -17.25 2.06
CA ALA A 39 -22.14 -17.36 2.97
C ALA A 39 -23.52 -17.10 2.31
N ARG A 40 -23.60 -16.90 0.98
CA ARG A 40 -24.82 -16.42 0.28
C ARG A 40 -26.06 -17.28 0.46
N ASP A 41 -25.86 -18.59 0.68
CA ASP A 41 -26.96 -19.56 0.85
C ASP A 41 -27.35 -19.77 2.34
N LYS A 42 -26.71 -19.05 3.28
CA LYS A 42 -26.99 -19.11 4.72
C LYS A 42 -28.11 -18.14 5.10
N ASN A 43 -28.81 -18.44 6.21
CA ASN A 43 -29.68 -17.45 6.84
C ASN A 43 -28.86 -16.26 7.41
N ALA A 44 -29.53 -15.19 7.80
CA ALA A 44 -28.88 -13.96 8.25
C ALA A 44 -27.98 -14.14 9.48
N GLU A 45 -28.41 -14.95 10.45
CA GLU A 45 -27.67 -15.23 11.69
C GLU A 45 -26.36 -16.02 11.39
N ASP A 46 -26.49 -17.12 10.63
CA ASP A 46 -25.35 -17.95 10.22
C ASP A 46 -24.40 -17.21 9.29
N ALA A 47 -24.91 -16.33 8.40
CA ALA A 47 -24.10 -15.49 7.55
C ALA A 47 -23.29 -14.49 8.35
N LEU A 48 -23.91 -13.85 9.35
CA LEU A 48 -23.21 -12.92 10.24
C LEU A 48 -22.10 -13.60 11.03
N ALA A 49 -22.38 -14.75 11.64
CA ALA A 49 -21.38 -15.52 12.38
C ALA A 49 -20.20 -15.94 11.49
N PHE A 50 -20.49 -16.34 10.24
CA PHE A 50 -19.47 -16.67 9.25
C PHE A 50 -18.59 -15.44 8.90
N LEU A 51 -19.19 -14.27 8.70
CA LEU A 51 -18.49 -13.03 8.40
C LEU A 51 -17.64 -12.54 9.58
N GLU A 52 -18.08 -12.73 10.82
CA GLU A 52 -17.29 -12.43 12.01
C GLU A 52 -16.03 -13.29 12.07
N GLN A 53 -16.15 -14.58 11.78
CA GLN A 53 -14.99 -15.48 11.70
C GLN A 53 -14.06 -15.12 10.54
N ALA A 54 -14.61 -14.77 9.38
CA ALA A 54 -13.83 -14.34 8.21
C ALA A 54 -13.07 -13.03 8.50
N ALA A 55 -13.72 -12.07 9.17
CA ALA A 55 -13.09 -10.82 9.57
C ALA A 55 -11.89 -11.06 10.49
N TYR A 56 -12.03 -11.93 11.48
CA TYR A 56 -10.94 -12.35 12.35
C TYR A 56 -9.78 -12.98 11.57
N THR A 57 -10.09 -13.95 10.71
CA THR A 57 -9.11 -14.69 9.89
C THR A 57 -8.30 -13.74 9.00
N LEU A 58 -8.96 -12.83 8.29
CA LEU A 58 -8.34 -11.87 7.41
C LEU A 58 -7.50 -10.83 8.18
N ALA A 59 -8.02 -10.31 9.30
CA ALA A 59 -7.33 -9.32 10.11
C ALA A 59 -6.02 -9.86 10.70
N HIS A 60 -5.99 -11.11 11.10
CA HIS A 60 -4.85 -11.73 11.77
C HIS A 60 -3.94 -12.54 10.83
N ALA A 61 -4.18 -12.49 9.52
CA ALA A 61 -3.35 -13.18 8.54
C ALA A 61 -1.88 -12.76 8.57
N ARG A 62 -1.59 -11.51 8.99
CA ARG A 62 -0.23 -10.99 9.06
C ARG A 62 -0.05 -10.06 10.27
N PRO A 63 0.81 -10.39 11.25
CA PRO A 63 0.95 -9.65 12.50
C PRO A 63 1.29 -8.16 12.31
N THR A 64 2.21 -7.83 11.38
CA THR A 64 2.71 -6.46 11.17
C THR A 64 1.68 -5.49 10.59
N THR A 65 0.58 -6.00 10.05
CA THR A 65 -0.49 -5.21 9.42
C THR A 65 -1.84 -5.37 10.13
N ALA A 66 -1.89 -6.16 11.21
CA ALA A 66 -3.13 -6.57 11.88
C ALA A 66 -4.00 -5.37 12.28
N ALA A 67 -3.47 -4.37 12.97
CA ALA A 67 -4.25 -3.22 13.45
C ALA A 67 -4.97 -2.43 12.35
N LYS A 68 -4.39 -2.32 11.16
CA LYS A 68 -5.06 -1.67 10.02
C LYS A 68 -6.03 -2.62 9.34
N MET A 69 -5.69 -3.91 9.21
CA MET A 69 -6.60 -4.93 8.68
C MET A 69 -7.83 -5.10 9.55
N GLU A 70 -7.70 -5.09 10.89
CA GLU A 70 -8.83 -5.09 11.82
C GLU A 70 -9.80 -3.94 11.54
N ARG A 71 -9.32 -2.73 11.32
CA ARG A 71 -10.18 -1.58 10.97
C ARG A 71 -10.91 -1.78 9.65
N VAL A 72 -10.22 -2.32 8.64
CA VAL A 72 -10.80 -2.57 7.32
C VAL A 72 -11.90 -3.65 7.40
N THR A 73 -11.61 -4.77 8.04
CA THR A 73 -12.57 -5.87 8.18
C THR A 73 -13.73 -5.52 9.11
N ALA A 74 -13.49 -4.76 10.19
CA ALA A 74 -14.54 -4.25 11.07
C ALA A 74 -15.50 -3.32 10.35
N HIS A 75 -14.99 -2.41 9.48
CA HIS A 75 -15.86 -1.57 8.65
C HIS A 75 -16.75 -2.39 7.72
N ALA A 76 -16.21 -3.41 7.05
CA ALA A 76 -16.98 -4.31 6.21
C ALA A 76 -18.04 -5.09 7.02
N LEU A 77 -17.68 -5.55 8.23
CA LEU A 77 -18.58 -6.26 9.14
C LEU A 77 -19.74 -5.37 9.61
N GLU A 78 -19.49 -4.13 9.99
CA GLU A 78 -20.56 -3.19 10.38
C GLU A 78 -21.52 -2.89 9.22
N ARG A 79 -20.97 -2.75 8.00
CA ARG A 79 -21.80 -2.62 6.79
C ARG A 79 -22.66 -3.87 6.56
N ALA A 80 -22.09 -5.06 6.77
CA ALA A 80 -22.84 -6.30 6.66
C ALA A 80 -23.96 -6.43 7.71
N LYS A 81 -23.69 -6.06 8.97
CA LYS A 81 -24.69 -6.05 10.05
C LYS A 81 -25.89 -5.15 9.71
N THR A 82 -25.59 -3.94 9.24
CA THR A 82 -26.65 -2.98 8.83
C THR A 82 -27.47 -3.55 7.67
N ALA A 83 -26.82 -4.05 6.63
CA ALA A 83 -27.48 -4.61 5.45
C ALA A 83 -28.36 -5.84 5.81
N LEU A 84 -27.85 -6.75 6.64
CA LEU A 84 -28.61 -7.92 7.11
C LEU A 84 -29.85 -7.51 7.93
N ALA A 85 -29.74 -6.47 8.78
CA ALA A 85 -30.88 -5.94 9.54
C ALA A 85 -31.92 -5.30 8.62
N GLU A 86 -31.53 -4.78 7.47
CA GLU A 86 -32.42 -4.23 6.42
C GLU A 86 -32.96 -5.31 5.47
N GLY A 87 -32.61 -6.59 5.69
CA GLY A 87 -33.05 -7.72 4.88
C GLY A 87 -32.23 -7.96 3.61
N VAL A 88 -31.09 -7.30 3.47
CA VAL A 88 -30.15 -7.54 2.35
C VAL A 88 -29.27 -8.75 2.70
N HIS A 89 -29.38 -9.82 1.93
CA HIS A 89 -28.62 -11.08 2.13
C HIS A 89 -28.26 -11.75 0.78
N GLY A 90 -27.55 -12.85 0.86
CA GLY A 90 -27.16 -13.61 -0.33
C GLY A 90 -26.19 -12.85 -1.23
N GLU A 91 -26.38 -12.96 -2.53
CA GLU A 91 -25.52 -12.29 -3.54
C GLU A 91 -25.56 -10.76 -3.42
N ALA A 92 -26.69 -10.20 -3.00
CA ALA A 92 -26.81 -8.73 -2.82
C ALA A 92 -25.90 -8.22 -1.70
N LEU A 93 -25.73 -8.99 -0.62
CA LEU A 93 -24.79 -8.65 0.46
C LEU A 93 -23.34 -8.72 -0.03
N ALA A 94 -22.99 -9.75 -0.78
CA ALA A 94 -21.63 -9.88 -1.35
C ALA A 94 -21.29 -8.71 -2.29
N GLU A 95 -22.25 -8.32 -3.14
CA GLU A 95 -22.07 -7.17 -4.06
C GLU A 95 -21.96 -5.84 -3.30
N LEU A 96 -22.77 -5.65 -2.25
CA LEU A 96 -22.67 -4.47 -1.37
C LEU A 96 -21.28 -4.36 -0.74
N LEU A 97 -20.74 -5.45 -0.20
CA LEU A 97 -19.40 -5.44 0.40
C LEU A 97 -18.31 -5.26 -0.66
N ARG A 98 -18.46 -5.85 -1.85
CA ARG A 98 -17.55 -5.64 -2.98
C ARG A 98 -17.49 -4.15 -3.38
N GLN A 99 -18.66 -3.52 -3.54
CA GLN A 99 -18.73 -2.10 -3.88
C GLN A 99 -18.12 -1.23 -2.77
N SER A 100 -18.42 -1.56 -1.50
CA SER A 100 -17.81 -0.86 -0.35
C SER A 100 -16.27 -0.94 -0.35
N ALA A 101 -15.71 -2.09 -0.71
CA ALA A 101 -14.25 -2.24 -0.82
C ALA A 101 -13.67 -1.37 -1.96
N ILE A 102 -14.36 -1.29 -3.09
CA ILE A 102 -13.98 -0.42 -4.22
C ILE A 102 -14.05 1.06 -3.82
N ASP A 103 -15.11 1.47 -3.14
CA ASP A 103 -15.29 2.86 -2.70
C ASP A 103 -14.18 3.28 -1.74
N GLN A 104 -13.81 2.42 -0.79
CA GLN A 104 -12.66 2.66 0.11
C GLN A 104 -11.34 2.77 -0.65
N LEU A 105 -11.13 1.93 -1.65
CA LEU A 105 -9.94 2.00 -2.50
C LEU A 105 -9.88 3.32 -3.26
N ASN A 106 -10.99 3.79 -3.81
CA ASN A 106 -11.09 5.07 -4.52
C ASN A 106 -10.80 6.26 -3.59
N VAL A 107 -11.29 6.22 -2.33
CA VAL A 107 -10.94 7.24 -1.32
C VAL A 107 -9.43 7.24 -1.06
N SER A 108 -8.82 6.07 -0.88
CA SER A 108 -7.36 5.96 -0.69
C SER A 108 -6.57 6.48 -1.88
N TYR A 109 -7.01 6.23 -3.10
CA TYR A 109 -6.36 6.79 -4.30
C TYR A 109 -6.45 8.32 -4.35
N ALA A 110 -7.58 8.91 -3.99
CA ALA A 110 -7.73 10.36 -3.93
C ALA A 110 -6.81 10.99 -2.87
N GLU A 111 -6.61 10.31 -1.73
CA GLU A 111 -5.63 10.72 -0.71
C GLU A 111 -4.19 10.63 -1.25
N HIS A 112 -3.85 9.56 -1.96
CA HIS A 112 -2.52 9.39 -2.56
C HIS A 112 -2.24 10.44 -3.65
N ASP A 113 -3.24 10.81 -4.45
CA ASP A 113 -3.09 11.90 -5.43
C ASP A 113 -2.79 13.23 -4.74
N ARG A 114 -3.47 13.56 -3.63
CA ARG A 114 -3.16 14.76 -2.81
C ARG A 114 -1.76 14.71 -2.20
N MET A 115 -1.33 13.55 -1.70
CA MET A 115 0.03 13.37 -1.19
C MET A 115 1.07 13.58 -2.30
N ALA A 116 0.77 13.09 -3.51
CA ALA A 116 1.62 13.27 -4.69
C ALA A 116 1.75 14.74 -5.09
N GLU A 117 0.67 15.54 -5.01
CA GLU A 117 0.71 16.98 -5.24
C GLU A 117 1.66 17.67 -4.27
N TYR A 118 1.55 17.39 -2.96
CA TYR A 118 2.44 17.96 -1.95
C TYR A 118 3.91 17.55 -2.14
N LEU A 119 4.15 16.28 -2.47
CA LEU A 119 5.51 15.82 -2.75
C LEU A 119 6.08 16.50 -4.00
N ALA A 120 5.27 16.68 -5.05
CA ALA A 120 5.68 17.36 -6.26
C ALA A 120 5.96 18.86 -6.03
N ASP A 121 5.27 19.52 -5.08
CA ASP A 121 5.56 20.90 -4.67
C ASP A 121 6.96 21.02 -4.01
N LEU A 122 7.38 19.98 -3.30
CA LEU A 122 8.69 19.91 -2.65
C LEU A 122 9.81 19.44 -3.59
N THR A 123 9.46 18.89 -4.76
CA THR A 123 10.42 18.30 -5.69
C THR A 123 11.00 19.35 -6.63
N PRO A 124 12.31 19.58 -6.65
CA PRO A 124 12.93 20.49 -7.60
C PRO A 124 12.68 20.04 -9.06
N ARG A 125 12.79 20.96 -9.98
CA ARG A 125 12.60 20.65 -11.40
C ARG A 125 13.72 19.75 -11.91
N ASN A 126 13.35 18.68 -12.61
CA ASN A 126 14.25 17.66 -13.16
C ASN A 126 15.17 17.04 -12.09
N ALA A 127 14.62 16.88 -10.88
CA ALA A 127 15.35 16.37 -9.72
C ALA A 127 15.75 14.90 -9.88
N THR A 128 16.86 14.56 -9.26
CA THR A 128 17.22 13.17 -8.95
C THR A 128 16.66 12.82 -7.57
N VAL A 129 15.68 11.94 -7.53
CA VAL A 129 14.95 11.56 -6.31
C VAL A 129 15.34 10.15 -5.90
N MET A 130 15.83 10.00 -4.68
CA MET A 130 16.08 8.68 -4.09
C MET A 130 14.84 8.23 -3.33
N THR A 131 14.49 6.94 -3.46
CA THR A 131 13.35 6.32 -2.75
C THR A 131 13.84 5.26 -1.77
N GLN A 132 12.90 4.62 -1.06
CA GLN A 132 13.17 3.42 -0.27
C GLN A 132 11.94 2.52 -0.28
N CYS A 133 12.13 1.22 -0.53
CA CYS A 133 11.09 0.21 -0.56
C CYS A 133 10.05 0.47 -1.66
N PHE A 134 8.78 0.19 -1.40
CA PHE A 134 7.68 0.38 -2.34
C PHE A 134 6.50 1.06 -1.65
N ALA A 135 6.13 2.21 -2.16
CA ALA A 135 4.99 3.00 -1.68
C ALA A 135 3.73 2.79 -2.53
N GLU A 136 3.65 1.67 -3.26
CA GLU A 136 2.50 1.25 -4.07
C GLU A 136 1.96 2.37 -4.96
N SER A 137 0.65 2.68 -4.83
CA SER A 137 -0.01 3.71 -5.62
C SER A 137 0.58 5.12 -5.43
N ILE A 138 1.17 5.42 -4.27
CA ILE A 138 1.77 6.75 -4.00
C ILE A 138 2.87 7.07 -5.02
N ILE A 139 3.76 6.12 -5.33
CA ILE A 139 4.82 6.36 -6.31
C ILE A 139 4.25 6.59 -7.71
N GLY A 140 3.23 5.82 -8.11
CA GLY A 140 2.55 6.01 -9.38
C GLY A 140 1.83 7.37 -9.46
N CYS A 141 1.14 7.78 -8.39
CA CYS A 141 0.50 9.10 -8.29
C CYS A 141 1.53 10.22 -8.40
N TYR A 142 2.64 10.10 -7.68
CA TYR A 142 3.73 11.07 -7.72
C TYR A 142 4.33 11.23 -9.12
N LEU A 143 4.62 10.14 -9.80
CA LEU A 143 5.17 10.18 -11.15
C LEU A 143 4.18 10.76 -12.17
N ARG A 144 2.88 10.43 -12.05
CA ARG A 144 1.82 11.07 -12.87
C ARG A 144 1.78 12.58 -12.64
N GLU A 145 1.86 13.00 -11.39
CA GLU A 145 1.86 14.43 -11.05
C GLU A 145 3.10 15.16 -11.57
N CYS A 146 4.29 14.55 -11.45
CA CYS A 146 5.51 15.08 -12.07
C CYS A 146 5.35 15.24 -13.59
N ARG A 147 4.78 14.25 -14.27
CA ARG A 147 4.51 14.33 -15.72
C ARG A 147 3.51 15.43 -16.05
N ARG A 148 2.43 15.58 -15.28
CA ARG A 148 1.43 16.65 -15.45
C ARG A 148 2.06 18.03 -15.34
N ARG A 149 3.08 18.19 -14.51
CA ARG A 149 3.85 19.43 -14.31
C ARG A 149 5.02 19.61 -15.30
N ASN A 150 5.20 18.69 -16.23
CA ASN A 150 6.38 18.64 -17.10
C ASN A 150 7.69 18.65 -16.31
N ASN A 151 7.74 17.90 -15.19
CA ASN A 151 8.90 17.72 -14.34
C ASN A 151 9.49 16.32 -14.58
N GLU A 152 10.61 16.24 -15.30
CA GLU A 152 11.30 15.00 -15.65
C GLU A 152 12.22 14.56 -14.51
N VAL A 153 11.64 13.96 -13.47
CA VAL A 153 12.41 13.42 -12.35
C VAL A 153 13.11 12.12 -12.75
N LYS A 154 14.28 11.89 -12.15
CA LYS A 154 15.02 10.63 -12.22
C LYS A 154 14.93 9.91 -10.89
N LEU A 155 14.67 8.61 -10.91
CA LEU A 155 14.57 7.83 -9.68
C LEU A 155 15.82 7.00 -9.43
N ILE A 156 16.24 6.99 -8.17
CA ILE A 156 17.23 6.07 -7.64
C ILE A 156 16.56 5.19 -6.61
N CYS A 157 16.54 3.88 -6.87
CA CYS A 157 15.85 2.89 -6.09
C CYS A 157 16.86 1.93 -5.43
N PRO A 158 17.16 2.06 -4.12
CA PRO A 158 17.81 0.99 -3.38
C PRO A 158 16.99 -0.30 -3.50
N GLU A 159 17.66 -1.43 -3.72
CA GLU A 159 17.00 -2.71 -4.02
C GLU A 159 16.04 -3.19 -2.94
N THR A 160 16.28 -2.84 -1.69
CA THR A 160 15.49 -3.20 -0.50
C THR A 160 15.49 -4.71 -0.21
N ARG A 161 16.63 -5.22 0.27
CA ARG A 161 16.74 -6.60 0.75
C ARG A 161 15.81 -6.84 1.95
N PRO A 162 15.31 -8.09 2.22
CA PRO A 162 15.50 -9.30 1.40
C PRO A 162 14.46 -9.47 0.28
N TYR A 163 13.36 -8.69 0.26
CA TYR A 163 12.24 -8.90 -0.67
C TYR A 163 12.35 -8.10 -1.98
N PHE A 164 13.34 -7.24 -2.10
CA PHE A 164 13.64 -6.44 -3.29
C PHE A 164 12.49 -5.54 -3.77
N GLN A 165 11.73 -4.95 -2.85
CA GLN A 165 10.60 -4.09 -3.22
C GLN A 165 11.04 -2.87 -4.04
N GLY A 166 12.19 -2.28 -3.73
CA GLY A 166 12.74 -1.17 -4.51
C GLY A 166 13.07 -1.56 -5.94
N ALA A 167 13.77 -2.70 -6.11
CA ALA A 167 14.17 -3.19 -7.43
C ALA A 167 13.00 -3.78 -8.23
N ARG A 168 12.14 -4.58 -7.58
CA ARG A 168 11.09 -5.34 -8.26
C ARG A 168 9.78 -4.58 -8.45
N LEU A 169 9.48 -3.61 -7.60
CA LEU A 169 8.18 -2.93 -7.59
C LEU A 169 8.35 -1.45 -7.93
N THR A 170 9.07 -0.66 -7.13
CA THR A 170 9.24 0.78 -7.38
C THR A 170 9.91 1.05 -8.73
N ALA A 171 11.01 0.34 -9.02
CA ALA A 171 11.71 0.52 -10.28
C ALA A 171 10.88 0.07 -11.48
N SER A 172 10.10 -1.03 -11.35
CA SER A 172 9.22 -1.48 -12.42
C SER A 172 8.11 -0.47 -12.71
N VAL A 173 7.45 0.08 -11.66
CA VAL A 173 6.43 1.13 -11.86
C VAL A 173 7.01 2.35 -12.58
N ALA A 174 8.20 2.79 -12.19
CA ALA A 174 8.87 3.91 -12.85
C ALA A 174 9.20 3.60 -14.31
N GLN A 175 9.73 2.39 -14.57
CA GLN A 175 10.05 1.92 -15.92
C GLN A 175 8.79 1.81 -16.81
N ASP A 176 7.72 1.23 -16.28
CA ASP A 176 6.43 1.08 -17.00
C ASP A 176 5.79 2.44 -17.32
N MET A 177 6.17 3.46 -16.56
CA MET A 177 5.76 4.85 -16.78
C MET A 177 6.79 5.66 -17.57
N ASP A 178 7.79 5.05 -18.19
CA ASP A 178 8.86 5.70 -18.99
C ASP A 178 9.66 6.78 -18.23
N PHE A 179 9.90 6.59 -16.93
CA PHE A 179 10.82 7.44 -16.18
C PHE A 179 12.23 6.84 -16.14
N ASP A 180 13.24 7.71 -16.10
CA ASP A 180 14.63 7.30 -15.89
C ASP A 180 14.79 6.74 -14.47
N VAL A 181 15.16 5.48 -14.37
CA VAL A 181 15.29 4.77 -13.09
C VAL A 181 16.62 4.02 -13.00
N THR A 182 17.29 4.18 -11.88
CA THR A 182 18.52 3.45 -11.54
C THR A 182 18.30 2.63 -10.27
N VAL A 183 18.52 1.33 -10.35
CA VAL A 183 18.55 0.45 -9.18
C VAL A 183 19.96 0.39 -8.61
N ILE A 184 20.09 0.51 -7.30
CA ILE A 184 21.34 0.40 -6.56
C ILE A 184 21.21 -0.63 -5.43
N THR A 185 22.33 -1.14 -4.94
CA THR A 185 22.34 -1.97 -3.73
C THR A 185 22.11 -1.15 -2.47
N ASP A 186 21.61 -1.77 -1.38
CA ASP A 186 21.20 -1.08 -0.16
C ASP A 186 22.36 -0.38 0.59
N ASN A 187 23.61 -0.75 0.31
CA ASN A 187 24.79 -0.11 0.90
C ASN A 187 25.35 1.06 0.08
N MET A 188 24.74 1.39 -1.08
CA MET A 188 25.22 2.46 -1.96
C MET A 188 24.60 3.86 -1.73
N PRO A 189 23.53 4.08 -0.98
CA PRO A 189 22.87 5.39 -0.91
C PRO A 189 23.80 6.54 -0.60
N GLY A 190 24.66 6.42 0.43
CA GLY A 190 25.61 7.46 0.81
C GLY A 190 26.64 7.81 -0.28
N TYR A 191 27.16 6.80 -0.99
CA TYR A 191 28.02 7.00 -2.15
C TYR A 191 27.26 7.67 -3.30
N THR A 192 26.06 7.18 -3.59
CA THR A 192 25.23 7.69 -4.69
C THR A 192 24.81 9.13 -4.46
N MET A 193 24.46 9.51 -3.24
CA MET A 193 24.14 10.89 -2.87
C MET A 193 25.28 11.84 -3.15
N ARG A 194 26.53 11.42 -2.88
CA ARG A 194 27.71 12.20 -3.18
C ARG A 194 27.97 12.35 -4.69
N GLU A 195 27.87 11.24 -5.44
CA GLU A 195 28.32 11.19 -6.85
C GLU A 195 27.24 11.60 -7.85
N LYS A 196 25.96 11.38 -7.55
CA LYS A 196 24.84 11.57 -8.49
C LYS A 196 23.99 12.81 -8.22
N LYS A 197 24.41 13.68 -7.30
CA LYS A 197 23.65 14.90 -6.95
C LYS A 197 22.17 14.60 -6.69
N VAL A 198 21.90 13.73 -5.72
CA VAL A 198 20.53 13.48 -5.29
C VAL A 198 19.96 14.77 -4.67
N ASP A 199 18.81 15.20 -5.15
CA ASP A 199 18.17 16.47 -4.75
C ASP A 199 17.15 16.28 -3.64
N LEU A 200 16.57 15.07 -3.54
CA LEU A 200 15.54 14.72 -2.58
C LEU A 200 15.60 13.24 -2.24
N PHE A 201 15.49 12.90 -0.96
CA PHE A 201 15.16 11.56 -0.51
C PHE A 201 13.71 11.53 -0.07
N THR A 202 12.95 10.52 -0.46
CA THR A 202 11.56 10.34 -0.02
C THR A 202 11.26 8.86 0.22
N SER A 203 10.43 8.58 1.20
CA SER A 203 9.91 7.24 1.46
C SER A 203 8.45 7.31 1.92
N ALA A 204 7.74 6.18 1.85
CA ALA A 204 6.52 6.02 2.62
C ALA A 204 6.83 5.84 4.11
N SER A 205 5.79 5.74 4.93
CA SER A 205 5.89 5.39 6.35
C SER A 205 4.86 4.33 6.69
N ASP A 206 5.28 3.26 7.36
CA ASP A 206 4.36 2.26 7.92
C ASP A 206 3.61 2.82 9.13
N VAL A 207 4.28 3.66 9.93
CA VAL A 207 3.73 4.32 11.12
C VAL A 207 4.31 5.72 11.26
N ILE A 208 3.46 6.68 11.58
CA ILE A 208 3.85 8.02 12.05
C ILE A 208 3.46 8.10 13.52
N THR A 209 4.44 8.34 14.39
CA THR A 209 4.22 8.48 15.82
C THR A 209 3.66 9.85 16.19
N MET A 210 3.06 9.98 17.36
CA MET A 210 2.46 11.25 17.81
C MET A 210 3.48 12.38 17.99
N ASP A 211 4.75 12.05 18.16
CA ASP A 211 5.87 13.02 18.27
C ASP A 211 6.57 13.27 16.93
N GLY A 212 6.01 12.76 15.82
CA GLY A 212 6.47 13.03 14.47
C GLY A 212 7.58 12.11 13.94
N HIS A 213 7.98 11.08 14.68
CA HIS A 213 8.89 10.07 14.14
C HIS A 213 8.17 9.16 13.14
N ILE A 214 8.92 8.64 12.19
CA ILE A 214 8.42 7.64 11.25
C ILE A 214 9.06 6.28 11.50
N ILE A 215 8.27 5.23 11.29
CA ILE A 215 8.74 3.84 11.28
C ILE A 215 8.48 3.31 9.88
N ASN A 216 9.51 2.79 9.24
CA ASN A 216 9.42 2.28 7.87
C ASN A 216 10.37 1.11 7.65
N LYS A 217 10.41 0.60 6.44
CA LYS A 217 11.28 -0.48 5.97
C LYS A 217 12.72 -0.31 6.44
N VAL A 218 13.36 -1.43 6.81
CA VAL A 218 14.79 -1.48 7.13
C VAL A 218 15.60 -0.82 6.00
N GLY A 219 16.59 -0.03 6.40
CA GLY A 219 17.40 0.80 5.48
C GLY A 219 16.98 2.27 5.45
N THR A 220 15.72 2.62 5.75
CA THR A 220 15.26 4.03 5.73
C THR A 220 16.08 4.91 6.66
N PHE A 221 16.36 4.46 7.88
CA PHE A 221 17.16 5.22 8.86
C PHE A 221 18.58 5.51 8.35
N GLN A 222 19.27 4.50 7.80
CA GLN A 222 20.62 4.70 7.27
C GLN A 222 20.64 5.66 6.07
N ILE A 223 19.63 5.60 5.20
CA ILE A 223 19.52 6.52 4.05
C ILE A 223 19.24 7.93 4.54
N ALA A 224 18.36 8.10 5.54
CA ALA A 224 18.06 9.39 6.15
C ALA A 224 19.31 10.02 6.81
N LEU A 225 20.14 9.21 7.49
CA LEU A 225 21.44 9.67 8.02
C LEU A 225 22.37 10.15 6.91
N CYS A 226 22.46 9.42 5.79
CA CYS A 226 23.25 9.86 4.64
C CYS A 226 22.71 11.15 4.03
N ALA A 227 21.38 11.26 3.89
CA ALA A 227 20.72 12.47 3.39
C ALA A 227 21.03 13.68 4.29
N SER A 228 20.89 13.51 5.61
CA SER A 228 21.24 14.54 6.59
C SER A 228 22.69 14.96 6.50
N TYR A 229 23.62 13.99 6.37
CA TYR A 229 25.05 14.26 6.24
C TYR A 229 25.38 15.10 4.99
N TRP A 230 24.70 14.83 3.88
CA TRP A 230 24.91 15.55 2.61
C TRP A 230 24.02 16.79 2.44
N GLY A 231 23.19 17.13 3.43
CA GLY A 231 22.25 18.26 3.37
C GLY A 231 21.13 18.07 2.35
N ILE A 232 20.77 16.83 2.07
CA ILE A 232 19.68 16.47 1.15
C ILE A 232 18.37 16.42 1.95
N PRO A 233 17.31 17.10 1.49
CA PRO A 233 15.99 17.05 2.14
C PRO A 233 15.42 15.63 2.18
N TYR A 234 14.74 15.29 3.30
CA TYR A 234 14.00 14.05 3.50
C TYR A 234 12.62 14.33 4.07
#